data_08ef95f371a807a331dd7878e33660c9
#
_entry.id   08ef95f371a807a331dd7878e33660c9
#
_cell.length_a   1.000
_cell.length_b   1.000
_cell.length_c   1.000
_cell.angle_alpha   90.00
_cell.angle_beta   90.00
_cell.angle_gamma   90.00
#
_symmetry.space_group_name_H-M   'P 1'
#
loop_
_entity.id
_entity.type
_entity.pdbx_description
1 polymer ?
#
loop_
_entity_poly.entity_id
_entity_poly.type
_entity_poly.pdbx_seq_one_letter_code
_entity_poly.pdbx_strand_id
1 'polypeptide(L)'
;MSVTEQRVDVGGTTLMVTGAGPPDGPPVLLLHGFPDSRRLWDAQVDALAAAGHRVLAPDLRGYGGSDRPTDVAAYAMRHLVADVVGLLRAHGLTSAAVVGHDWGAVLAWAVAEAHPELVERLVVVSVGHPAARARAGLRQQVAGAYVLVFLVPGLAERLLPLARHRWLRRAWGGRHARDTLGPARQLADLSRPGALTAALAWYRANIPFPRPRLPRRFRAEASTRPPRRPVACPVMGVWSTGDPFLTERQMTGSADVVTGPWRYERIDGAGHWVPVQAAGRLSALLVDFLAASTG
;
A
#
# COMPACT_ATOMS: atom_id res chain seq x y z
N MET A 1 -1.80 -5.96 -25.69
CA MET A 1 -0.56 -6.33 -24.96
C MET A 1 -0.84 -7.54 -24.09
N SER A 2 0.08 -8.51 -24.02
CA SER A 2 -0.14 -9.72 -23.20
C SER A 2 0.06 -9.38 -21.72
N VAL A 3 -0.98 -9.61 -20.93
CA VAL A 3 -0.88 -9.61 -19.46
C VAL A 3 -0.54 -11.03 -19.05
N THR A 4 0.46 -11.19 -18.19
CA THR A 4 0.90 -12.48 -17.64
C THR A 4 0.61 -12.55 -16.16
N GLU A 5 0.33 -13.74 -15.66
CA GLU A 5 0.21 -14.01 -14.22
C GLU A 5 1.15 -15.16 -13.87
N GLN A 6 2.00 -14.94 -12.88
CA GLN A 6 2.98 -15.94 -12.46
C GLN A 6 3.22 -15.92 -10.96
N ARG A 7 3.60 -17.07 -10.42
CA ARG A 7 4.08 -17.19 -9.05
C ARG A 7 5.59 -16.98 -9.02
N VAL A 8 6.06 -16.04 -8.20
CA VAL A 8 7.46 -15.64 -8.11
C VAL A 8 7.95 -15.91 -6.69
N ASP A 9 8.99 -16.73 -6.55
CA ASP A 9 9.70 -16.87 -5.28
C ASP A 9 10.58 -15.64 -5.05
N VAL A 10 10.38 -14.98 -3.92
CA VAL A 10 11.10 -13.75 -3.56
C VAL A 10 12.11 -13.96 -2.40
N GLY A 11 12.41 -15.22 -2.10
CA GLY A 11 13.37 -15.59 -1.04
C GLY A 11 12.71 -15.75 0.33
N GLY A 12 11.83 -16.73 0.46
CA GLY A 12 11.16 -17.10 1.71
C GLY A 12 9.64 -16.94 1.68
N THR A 13 9.09 -16.48 0.59
CA THR A 13 7.66 -16.49 0.27
C THR A 13 7.47 -16.44 -1.24
N THR A 14 6.32 -16.90 -1.71
CA THR A 14 5.96 -16.84 -3.13
C THR A 14 4.84 -15.82 -3.33
N LEU A 15 5.04 -14.87 -4.23
CA LEU A 15 4.04 -13.88 -4.60
C LEU A 15 3.39 -14.23 -5.93
N MET A 16 2.08 -14.02 -6.05
CA MET A 16 1.38 -14.00 -7.32
C MET A 16 1.54 -12.61 -7.95
N VAL A 17 2.05 -12.54 -9.15
CA VAL A 17 2.40 -11.28 -9.82
C VAL A 17 1.71 -11.18 -11.17
N THR A 18 1.07 -10.05 -11.42
CA THR A 18 0.67 -9.63 -12.76
C THR A 18 1.81 -8.85 -13.39
N GLY A 19 2.26 -9.29 -14.57
CA GLY A 19 3.22 -8.60 -15.41
C GLY A 19 2.56 -8.09 -16.70
N ALA A 20 2.92 -6.88 -17.15
CA ALA A 20 2.43 -6.29 -18.39
C ALA A 20 3.46 -5.33 -18.99
N GLY A 21 3.30 -5.04 -20.28
CA GLY A 21 4.14 -4.10 -21.02
C GLY A 21 5.43 -4.74 -21.58
N PRO A 22 6.27 -3.94 -22.24
CA PRO A 22 7.51 -4.42 -22.85
C PRO A 22 8.53 -4.84 -21.78
N PRO A 23 9.25 -5.96 -21.97
CA PRO A 23 10.21 -6.46 -20.98
C PRO A 23 11.38 -5.49 -20.72
N ASP A 24 11.74 -4.67 -21.71
CA ASP A 24 12.82 -3.70 -21.64
C ASP A 24 12.32 -2.28 -21.30
N GLY A 25 11.04 -2.12 -21.04
CA GLY A 25 10.46 -0.82 -20.64
C GLY A 25 10.89 -0.40 -19.23
N PRO A 26 10.83 0.90 -18.91
CA PRO A 26 11.10 1.39 -17.56
C PRO A 26 10.22 0.66 -16.53
N PRO A 27 10.82 0.07 -15.47
CA PRO A 27 10.08 -0.77 -14.55
C PRO A 27 9.22 0.04 -13.57
N VAL A 28 7.98 -0.41 -13.38
CA VAL A 28 7.02 0.14 -12.42
C VAL A 28 6.46 -0.97 -11.55
N LEU A 29 6.58 -0.82 -10.23
CA LEU A 29 6.02 -1.73 -9.25
C LEU A 29 4.79 -1.12 -8.58
N LEU A 30 3.64 -1.83 -8.61
CA LEU A 30 2.36 -1.38 -8.08
C LEU A 30 1.99 -2.17 -6.83
N LEU A 31 1.99 -1.54 -5.65
CA LEU A 31 1.75 -2.16 -4.34
C LEU A 31 0.36 -1.80 -3.82
N HIS A 32 -0.54 -2.78 -3.71
CA HIS A 32 -1.88 -2.60 -3.16
C HIS A 32 -1.88 -2.56 -1.63
N GLY A 33 -3.05 -2.31 -1.02
CA GLY A 33 -3.23 -2.34 0.43
C GLY A 33 -4.39 -3.21 0.90
N PHE A 34 -4.90 -2.90 2.09
CA PHE A 34 -6.03 -3.60 2.68
C PHE A 34 -7.37 -3.01 2.17
N PRO A 35 -8.35 -3.82 1.82
CA PRO A 35 -8.38 -5.28 1.76
C PRO A 35 -8.27 -5.81 0.33
N ASP A 36 -7.38 -5.24 -0.47
CA ASP A 36 -7.28 -5.46 -1.90
C ASP A 36 -6.33 -6.60 -2.29
N SER A 37 -6.17 -6.74 -3.59
CA SER A 37 -5.22 -7.60 -4.28
C SER A 37 -4.59 -6.82 -5.44
N ARG A 38 -3.67 -7.43 -6.20
CA ARG A 38 -3.07 -6.84 -7.41
C ARG A 38 -4.10 -6.27 -8.39
N ARG A 39 -5.33 -6.82 -8.36
CA ARG A 39 -6.45 -6.40 -9.22
C ARG A 39 -6.96 -4.97 -8.94
N LEU A 40 -6.54 -4.36 -7.83
CA LEU A 40 -6.75 -2.94 -7.57
C LEU A 40 -6.22 -2.08 -8.73
N TRP A 41 -5.14 -2.53 -9.34
CA TRP A 41 -4.35 -1.79 -10.31
C TRP A 41 -4.69 -2.10 -11.78
N ASP A 42 -5.75 -2.89 -12.07
CA ASP A 42 -6.08 -3.34 -13.44
C ASP A 42 -6.01 -2.18 -14.46
N ALA A 43 -6.66 -1.04 -14.16
CA ALA A 43 -6.65 0.12 -15.05
C ALA A 43 -5.28 0.81 -15.19
N GLN A 44 -4.48 0.85 -14.11
CA GLN A 44 -3.15 1.45 -14.13
C GLN A 44 -2.14 0.53 -14.84
N VAL A 45 -2.30 -0.79 -14.69
CA VAL A 45 -1.50 -1.79 -15.44
C VAL A 45 -1.68 -1.57 -16.94
N ASP A 46 -2.92 -1.46 -17.40
CA ASP A 46 -3.22 -1.24 -18.82
C ASP A 46 -2.64 0.09 -19.33
N ALA A 47 -2.85 1.17 -18.56
CA ALA A 47 -2.41 2.51 -18.95
C ALA A 47 -0.88 2.64 -19.01
N LEU A 48 -0.18 2.11 -18.00
CA LEU A 48 1.28 2.17 -17.93
C LEU A 48 1.94 1.26 -18.95
N ALA A 49 1.39 0.05 -19.18
CA ALA A 49 1.87 -0.83 -20.23
C ALA A 49 1.69 -0.21 -21.62
N ALA A 50 0.55 0.47 -21.88
CA ALA A 50 0.31 1.21 -23.11
C ALA A 50 1.28 2.39 -23.28
N ALA A 51 1.73 3.00 -22.19
CA ALA A 51 2.74 4.05 -22.16
C ALA A 51 4.19 3.52 -22.29
N GLY A 52 4.38 2.19 -22.45
CA GLY A 52 5.69 1.58 -22.68
C GLY A 52 6.44 1.16 -21.40
N HIS A 53 5.81 1.17 -20.24
CA HIS A 53 6.42 0.72 -19.00
C HIS A 53 6.34 -0.81 -18.84
N ARG A 54 7.35 -1.40 -18.22
CA ARG A 54 7.32 -2.76 -17.70
C ARG A 54 6.65 -2.75 -16.32
N VAL A 55 5.43 -3.24 -16.24
CA VAL A 55 4.62 -3.17 -15.01
C VAL A 55 4.63 -4.49 -14.27
N LEU A 56 4.85 -4.43 -12.95
CA LEU A 56 4.73 -5.56 -12.03
C LEU A 56 3.74 -5.18 -10.92
N ALA A 57 2.68 -5.96 -10.77
CA ALA A 57 1.70 -5.80 -9.70
C ALA A 57 1.58 -7.12 -8.91
N PRO A 58 2.21 -7.25 -7.73
CA PRO A 58 2.08 -8.43 -6.90
C PRO A 58 0.79 -8.40 -6.06
N ASP A 59 0.21 -9.57 -5.80
CA ASP A 59 -0.50 -9.79 -4.55
C ASP A 59 0.53 -9.77 -3.42
N LEU A 60 0.41 -8.87 -2.47
CA LEU A 60 1.33 -8.80 -1.34
C LEU A 60 1.18 -10.02 -0.43
N ARG A 61 2.20 -10.32 0.38
CA ARG A 61 2.20 -11.42 1.35
C ARG A 61 0.89 -11.46 2.14
N GLY A 62 0.20 -12.61 2.14
CA GLY A 62 -1.07 -12.82 2.82
C GLY A 62 -2.31 -12.50 1.99
N TYR A 63 -2.15 -11.86 0.83
CA TYR A 63 -3.27 -11.47 -0.04
C TYR A 63 -3.35 -12.31 -1.30
N GLY A 64 -4.52 -12.27 -1.94
CA GLY A 64 -4.76 -12.85 -3.26
C GLY A 64 -4.23 -14.27 -3.42
N GLY A 65 -3.41 -14.50 -4.45
CA GLY A 65 -2.78 -15.78 -4.78
C GLY A 65 -1.42 -16.02 -4.13
N SER A 66 -0.91 -15.06 -3.33
CA SER A 66 0.37 -15.17 -2.64
C SER A 66 0.32 -16.06 -1.40
N ASP A 67 1.49 -16.48 -0.93
CA ASP A 67 1.63 -17.26 0.27
C ASP A 67 1.12 -16.52 1.50
N ARG A 68 0.61 -17.30 2.46
CA ARG A 68 -0.13 -16.79 3.60
C ARG A 68 0.40 -17.40 4.90
N PRO A 69 1.57 -16.93 5.39
CA PRO A 69 2.10 -17.38 6.67
C PRO A 69 1.09 -17.20 7.81
N THR A 70 1.04 -18.14 8.74
CA THR A 70 0.15 -18.08 9.91
C THR A 70 0.73 -17.27 11.05
N ASP A 71 2.06 -17.14 11.13
CA ASP A 71 2.73 -16.35 12.15
C ASP A 71 2.61 -14.86 11.84
N VAL A 72 2.09 -14.10 12.81
CA VAL A 72 1.97 -12.63 12.73
C VAL A 72 3.33 -11.96 12.53
N ALA A 73 4.41 -12.49 13.12
CA ALA A 73 5.76 -11.93 12.99
C ALA A 73 6.27 -11.95 11.54
N ALA A 74 5.78 -12.88 10.71
CA ALA A 74 6.10 -12.95 9.29
C ALA A 74 5.63 -11.74 8.48
N TYR A 75 4.72 -10.93 9.04
CA TYR A 75 4.20 -9.71 8.43
C TYR A 75 4.87 -8.42 8.93
N ALA A 76 5.96 -8.54 9.70
CA ALA A 76 6.72 -7.38 10.12
C ALA A 76 7.34 -6.66 8.91
N MET A 77 7.39 -5.31 8.95
CA MET A 77 7.80 -4.46 7.84
C MET A 77 9.12 -4.89 7.19
N ARG A 78 10.09 -5.38 7.98
CA ARG A 78 11.37 -5.88 7.45
C ARG A 78 11.20 -7.02 6.45
N HIS A 79 10.23 -7.93 6.68
CA HIS A 79 9.96 -9.05 5.77
C HIS A 79 9.21 -8.59 4.52
N LEU A 80 8.29 -7.62 4.66
CA LEU A 80 7.55 -7.04 3.55
C LEU A 80 8.49 -6.24 2.62
N VAL A 81 9.45 -5.50 3.19
CA VAL A 81 10.51 -4.83 2.42
C VAL A 81 11.38 -5.87 1.71
N ALA A 82 11.75 -6.95 2.39
CA ALA A 82 12.53 -8.03 1.78
C ALA A 82 11.79 -8.70 0.59
N ASP A 83 10.46 -8.82 0.67
CA ASP A 83 9.65 -9.33 -0.44
C ASP A 83 9.76 -8.44 -1.69
N VAL A 84 9.71 -7.10 -1.50
CA VAL A 84 9.88 -6.16 -2.62
C VAL A 84 11.28 -6.24 -3.22
N VAL A 85 12.31 -6.29 -2.37
CA VAL A 85 13.71 -6.46 -2.82
C VAL A 85 13.88 -7.78 -3.57
N GLY A 86 13.31 -8.87 -3.03
CA GLY A 86 13.32 -10.19 -3.65
C GLY A 86 12.60 -10.21 -5.00
N LEU A 87 11.46 -9.52 -5.10
CA LEU A 87 10.70 -9.42 -6.33
C LEU A 87 11.47 -8.69 -7.44
N LEU A 88 12.07 -7.54 -7.13
CA LEU A 88 12.90 -6.81 -8.09
C LEU A 88 14.07 -7.67 -8.55
N ARG A 89 14.76 -8.33 -7.62
CA ARG A 89 15.89 -9.24 -7.92
C ARG A 89 15.47 -10.43 -8.80
N ALA A 90 14.32 -11.06 -8.50
CA ALA A 90 13.81 -12.19 -9.28
C ALA A 90 13.47 -11.80 -10.73
N HIS A 91 13.18 -10.53 -10.98
CA HIS A 91 12.95 -9.98 -12.32
C HIS A 91 14.19 -9.35 -12.96
N GLY A 92 15.38 -9.46 -12.34
CA GLY A 92 16.64 -8.90 -12.83
C GLY A 92 16.67 -7.36 -12.79
N LEU A 93 15.85 -6.73 -11.93
CA LEU A 93 15.73 -5.28 -11.83
C LEU A 93 16.65 -4.75 -10.73
N THR A 94 17.38 -3.69 -11.04
CA THR A 94 18.24 -2.97 -10.09
C THR A 94 17.52 -1.82 -9.39
N SER A 95 16.47 -1.30 -10.02
CA SER A 95 15.61 -0.23 -9.51
C SER A 95 14.26 -0.24 -10.21
N ALA A 96 13.30 0.49 -9.69
CA ALA A 96 12.00 0.71 -10.31
C ALA A 96 11.35 2.00 -9.79
N ALA A 97 10.39 2.53 -10.54
CA ALA A 97 9.40 3.42 -9.97
C ALA A 97 8.43 2.59 -9.09
N VAL A 98 8.17 3.06 -7.86
CA VAL A 98 7.32 2.35 -6.91
C VAL A 98 6.05 3.16 -6.65
N VAL A 99 4.91 2.54 -6.88
CA VAL A 99 3.58 3.12 -6.63
C VAL A 99 2.88 2.31 -5.55
N GLY A 100 2.45 2.95 -4.48
CA GLY A 100 1.75 2.27 -3.39
C GLY A 100 0.42 2.92 -3.03
N HIS A 101 -0.56 2.09 -2.65
CA HIS A 101 -1.84 2.53 -2.11
C HIS A 101 -2.07 1.89 -0.74
N ASP A 102 -2.59 2.64 0.23
CA ASP A 102 -2.89 2.18 1.59
C ASP A 102 -1.67 1.52 2.27
N TRP A 103 -1.72 0.25 2.68
CA TRP A 103 -0.54 -0.48 3.19
C TRP A 103 0.57 -0.59 2.17
N GLY A 104 0.24 -0.66 0.87
CA GLY A 104 1.24 -0.60 -0.19
C GLY A 104 2.00 0.73 -0.21
N ALA A 105 1.35 1.86 0.12
CA ALA A 105 2.04 3.15 0.28
C ALA A 105 2.95 3.17 1.52
N VAL A 106 2.49 2.58 2.65
CA VAL A 106 3.34 2.43 3.85
C VAL A 106 4.59 1.59 3.53
N LEU A 107 4.41 0.51 2.78
CA LEU A 107 5.50 -0.35 2.32
C LEU A 107 6.44 0.39 1.35
N ALA A 108 5.87 1.13 0.39
CA ALA A 108 6.64 1.92 -0.57
C ALA A 108 7.53 2.97 0.12
N TRP A 109 7.01 3.69 1.13
CA TRP A 109 7.81 4.56 1.98
C TRP A 109 8.95 3.80 2.69
N ALA A 110 8.64 2.64 3.25
CA ALA A 110 9.64 1.83 3.97
C ALA A 110 10.75 1.31 3.04
N VAL A 111 10.42 0.94 1.79
CA VAL A 111 11.41 0.55 0.78
C VAL A 111 12.29 1.75 0.40
N ALA A 112 11.70 2.92 0.14
CA ALA A 112 12.46 4.12 -0.21
C ALA A 112 13.41 4.60 0.91
N GLU A 113 13.02 4.41 2.19
CA GLU A 113 13.88 4.72 3.34
C GLU A 113 15.02 3.69 3.53
N ALA A 114 14.70 2.40 3.33
CA ALA A 114 15.66 1.31 3.58
C ALA A 114 16.60 1.05 2.40
N HIS A 115 16.09 1.19 1.20
CA HIS A 115 16.75 0.88 -0.08
C HIS A 115 16.56 2.00 -1.10
N PRO A 116 17.10 3.21 -0.84
CA PRO A 116 16.94 4.35 -1.74
C PRO A 116 17.48 4.06 -3.15
N GLU A 117 18.46 3.18 -3.28
CA GLU A 117 19.02 2.74 -4.55
C GLU A 117 18.04 1.96 -5.43
N LEU A 118 17.00 1.37 -4.85
CA LEU A 118 16.01 0.58 -5.58
C LEU A 118 14.81 1.42 -6.06
N VAL A 119 14.68 2.67 -5.60
CA VAL A 119 13.49 3.49 -5.87
C VAL A 119 13.87 4.73 -6.69
N GLU A 120 13.59 4.68 -7.99
CA GLU A 120 13.83 5.81 -8.90
C GLU A 120 12.84 6.94 -8.69
N ARG A 121 11.58 6.61 -8.50
CA ARG A 121 10.46 7.51 -8.23
C ARG A 121 9.49 6.84 -7.28
N LEU A 122 8.90 7.62 -6.41
CA LEU A 122 7.90 7.13 -5.46
C LEU A 122 6.55 7.80 -5.70
N VAL A 123 5.49 7.01 -5.83
CA VAL A 123 4.12 7.54 -5.81
C VAL A 123 3.36 6.90 -4.66
N VAL A 124 2.75 7.73 -3.82
CA VAL A 124 1.97 7.28 -2.67
C VAL A 124 0.55 7.79 -2.78
N VAL A 125 -0.40 6.84 -2.77
CA VAL A 125 -1.83 7.12 -2.95
C VAL A 125 -2.54 6.89 -1.62
N SER A 126 -3.31 7.86 -1.20
CA SER A 126 -4.10 7.94 0.04
C SER A 126 -3.27 8.06 1.31
N VAL A 127 -2.18 7.30 1.47
CA VAL A 127 -1.39 7.25 2.73
C VAL A 127 -0.07 8.00 2.60
N GLY A 128 0.04 9.11 3.32
CA GLY A 128 1.30 9.83 3.49
C GLY A 128 2.28 9.11 4.42
N HIS A 129 3.43 9.71 4.60
CA HIS A 129 4.50 9.14 5.41
C HIS A 129 4.07 8.91 6.87
N PRO A 130 4.44 7.76 7.49
CA PRO A 130 4.03 7.44 8.87
C PRO A 130 4.37 8.50 9.91
N ALA A 131 5.48 9.24 9.76
CA ALA A 131 5.83 10.35 10.64
C ALA A 131 4.88 11.56 10.49
N ALA A 132 4.45 11.87 9.26
CA ALA A 132 3.48 12.92 8.99
C ALA A 132 2.10 12.53 9.54
N ARG A 133 1.68 11.27 9.35
CA ARG A 133 0.44 10.74 9.90
C ARG A 133 0.40 10.84 11.44
N ALA A 134 1.50 10.55 12.13
CA ALA A 134 1.58 10.67 13.58
C ALA A 134 1.39 12.13 14.07
N ARG A 135 1.74 13.12 13.25
CA ARG A 135 1.60 14.57 13.52
C ARG A 135 0.32 15.20 12.98
N ALA A 136 -0.51 14.44 12.26
CA ALA A 136 -1.70 14.96 11.55
C ALA A 136 -2.86 15.37 12.49
N GLY A 137 -2.74 15.16 13.81
CA GLY A 137 -3.64 15.67 14.83
C GLY A 137 -4.84 14.77 15.11
N LEU A 138 -5.75 15.28 15.94
CA LEU A 138 -6.87 14.51 16.53
C LEU A 138 -7.82 13.95 15.45
N ARG A 139 -8.11 14.71 14.40
CA ARG A 139 -8.98 14.26 13.30
C ARG A 139 -8.46 12.98 12.66
N GLN A 140 -7.15 12.88 12.44
CA GLN A 140 -6.53 11.67 11.91
C GLN A 140 -6.61 10.49 12.90
N GLN A 141 -6.47 10.76 14.20
CA GLN A 141 -6.58 9.72 15.22
C GLN A 141 -8.00 9.14 15.27
N VAL A 142 -9.02 9.98 15.20
CA VAL A 142 -10.42 9.57 15.16
C VAL A 142 -10.73 8.76 13.88
N ALA A 143 -10.29 9.25 12.72
CA ALA A 143 -10.47 8.55 11.45
C ALA A 143 -9.79 7.16 11.43
N GLY A 144 -8.68 7.01 12.16
CA GLY A 144 -7.94 5.75 12.28
C GLY A 144 -8.37 4.84 13.43
N ALA A 145 -9.40 5.22 14.23
CA ALA A 145 -9.76 4.48 15.45
C ALA A 145 -10.24 3.04 15.18
N TYR A 146 -10.82 2.76 14.00
CA TYR A 146 -11.22 1.41 13.59
C TYR A 146 -10.07 0.39 13.66
N VAL A 147 -8.84 0.85 13.50
CA VAL A 147 -7.63 0.00 13.59
C VAL A 147 -7.52 -0.69 14.94
N LEU A 148 -8.01 -0.07 16.02
CA LEU A 148 -8.00 -0.68 17.36
C LEU A 148 -8.74 -2.03 17.39
N VAL A 149 -9.82 -2.15 16.61
CA VAL A 149 -10.56 -3.42 16.47
C VAL A 149 -9.69 -4.47 15.75
N PHE A 150 -8.91 -4.05 14.76
CA PHE A 150 -8.03 -4.95 13.99
C PHE A 150 -6.85 -5.47 14.81
N LEU A 151 -6.40 -4.69 15.78
CA LEU A 151 -5.29 -5.09 16.65
C LEU A 151 -5.66 -6.19 17.67
N VAL A 152 -6.96 -6.36 17.98
CA VAL A 152 -7.42 -7.38 18.92
C VAL A 152 -7.56 -8.71 18.21
N PRO A 153 -6.77 -9.77 18.54
CA PRO A 153 -6.89 -11.07 17.90
C PRO A 153 -8.28 -11.67 18.05
N GLY A 154 -8.83 -12.19 16.95
CA GLY A 154 -10.15 -12.83 16.90
C GLY A 154 -11.34 -11.87 16.90
N LEU A 155 -11.19 -10.60 17.31
CA LEU A 155 -12.31 -9.66 17.37
C LEU A 155 -12.79 -9.25 15.97
N ALA A 156 -11.87 -8.75 15.14
CA ALA A 156 -12.20 -8.35 13.77
C ALA A 156 -12.64 -9.55 12.92
N GLU A 157 -12.01 -10.71 13.09
CA GLU A 157 -12.37 -11.94 12.39
C GLU A 157 -13.80 -12.41 12.70
N ARG A 158 -14.32 -12.09 13.89
CA ARG A 158 -15.71 -12.38 14.27
C ARG A 158 -16.68 -11.29 13.80
N LEU A 159 -16.31 -10.03 13.94
CA LEU A 159 -17.22 -8.90 13.67
C LEU A 159 -17.39 -8.59 12.18
N LEU A 160 -16.30 -8.63 11.39
CA LEU A 160 -16.34 -8.23 9.99
C LEU A 160 -17.20 -9.15 9.12
N PRO A 161 -17.16 -10.50 9.26
CA PRO A 161 -18.05 -11.39 8.53
C PRO A 161 -19.54 -11.21 8.93
N LEU A 162 -19.82 -10.92 10.22
CA LEU A 162 -21.18 -10.65 10.70
C LEU A 162 -21.76 -9.36 10.12
N ALA A 163 -20.93 -8.33 9.99
CA ALA A 163 -21.30 -7.10 9.32
C ALA A 163 -21.44 -7.26 7.80
N ARG A 164 -21.02 -8.43 7.26
CA ARG A 164 -21.05 -8.77 5.84
C ARG A 164 -20.48 -7.60 5.00
N HIS A 165 -21.20 -7.26 3.89
CA HIS A 165 -20.78 -6.19 2.97
C HIS A 165 -21.00 -4.77 3.51
N ARG A 166 -21.64 -4.58 4.66
CA ARG A 166 -22.11 -3.24 5.09
C ARG A 166 -20.96 -2.29 5.41
N TRP A 167 -19.92 -2.79 6.06
CA TRP A 167 -18.75 -1.97 6.42
C TRP A 167 -17.95 -1.57 5.18
N LEU A 168 -17.68 -2.52 4.26
CA LEU A 168 -17.01 -2.24 2.99
C LEU A 168 -17.81 -1.25 2.15
N ARG A 169 -19.10 -1.50 1.97
CA ARG A 169 -19.96 -0.59 1.20
C ARG A 169 -20.01 0.82 1.77
N ARG A 170 -19.99 0.97 3.09
CA ARG A 170 -19.90 2.30 3.73
C ARG A 170 -18.54 2.95 3.47
N ALA A 171 -17.46 2.18 3.60
CA ALA A 171 -16.10 2.63 3.34
C ALA A 171 -15.93 3.11 1.88
N TRP A 172 -16.58 2.44 0.92
CA TRP A 172 -16.58 2.84 -0.50
C TRP A 172 -17.44 4.08 -0.81
N GLY A 173 -18.21 4.60 0.16
CA GLY A 173 -18.99 5.81 -0.05
C GLY A 173 -20.24 5.61 -0.93
N GLY A 174 -21.10 4.67 -0.59
CA GLY A 174 -22.49 4.54 -1.11
C GLY A 174 -22.63 4.38 -2.63
N ARG A 175 -22.53 5.46 -3.41
CA ARG A 175 -22.67 5.44 -4.87
C ARG A 175 -21.58 4.63 -5.54
N HIS A 176 -20.32 4.88 -5.22
CA HIS A 176 -19.18 4.14 -5.80
C HIS A 176 -19.20 2.64 -5.51
N ALA A 177 -19.81 2.24 -4.37
CA ALA A 177 -19.94 0.82 -4.03
C ALA A 177 -20.94 0.05 -4.91
N ARG A 178 -21.82 0.75 -5.63
CA ARG A 178 -22.82 0.13 -6.52
C ARG A 178 -22.31 -0.06 -7.93
N ASP A 179 -21.43 0.84 -8.36
CA ASP A 179 -21.00 0.96 -9.76
C ASP A 179 -19.70 0.23 -10.04
N THR A 180 -19.05 -0.37 -9.01
CA THR A 180 -17.78 -1.07 -9.15
C THR A 180 -17.82 -2.49 -8.60
N LEU A 181 -17.04 -3.39 -9.18
CA LEU A 181 -16.84 -4.75 -8.69
C LEU A 181 -15.89 -4.78 -7.46
N GLY A 182 -15.31 -3.64 -7.06
CA GLY A 182 -14.31 -3.55 -6.00
C GLY A 182 -14.75 -4.19 -4.67
N PRO A 183 -15.88 -3.76 -4.05
CA PRO A 183 -16.32 -4.32 -2.80
C PRO A 183 -16.63 -5.82 -2.85
N ALA A 184 -17.16 -6.31 -3.98
CA ALA A 184 -17.47 -7.74 -4.16
C ALA A 184 -16.19 -8.57 -4.27
N ARG A 185 -15.19 -8.08 -5.00
CA ARG A 185 -13.87 -8.70 -5.12
C ARG A 185 -13.15 -8.78 -3.78
N GLN A 186 -13.07 -7.65 -3.08
CA GLN A 186 -12.44 -7.56 -1.76
C GLN A 186 -13.05 -8.56 -0.79
N LEU A 187 -14.39 -8.67 -0.82
CA LEU A 187 -15.07 -9.63 0.05
C LEU A 187 -14.78 -11.08 -0.34
N ALA A 188 -14.80 -11.41 -1.63
CA ALA A 188 -14.46 -12.74 -2.12
C ALA A 188 -13.03 -13.13 -1.71
N ASP A 189 -12.06 -12.22 -1.85
CA ASP A 189 -10.68 -12.42 -1.45
C ASP A 189 -10.54 -12.63 0.07
N LEU A 190 -11.19 -11.81 0.88
CA LEU A 190 -11.17 -11.94 2.35
C LEU A 190 -11.90 -13.17 2.88
N SER A 191 -12.86 -13.72 2.12
CA SER A 191 -13.62 -14.91 2.50
C SER A 191 -12.84 -16.22 2.29
N ARG A 192 -11.68 -16.15 1.64
CA ARG A 192 -10.82 -17.33 1.46
C ARG A 192 -10.23 -17.75 2.82
N PRO A 193 -10.01 -19.05 3.06
CA PRO A 193 -9.48 -19.54 4.34
C PRO A 193 -8.19 -18.81 4.76
N GLY A 194 -8.18 -18.24 5.97
CA GLY A 194 -7.06 -17.52 6.55
C GLY A 194 -6.79 -16.13 5.97
N ALA A 195 -7.47 -15.69 4.90
CA ALA A 195 -7.17 -14.43 4.21
C ALA A 195 -7.40 -13.20 5.09
N LEU A 196 -8.52 -13.15 5.81
CA LEU A 196 -8.80 -12.04 6.73
C LEU A 196 -7.76 -11.97 7.86
N THR A 197 -7.41 -13.09 8.46
CA THR A 197 -6.40 -13.14 9.54
C THR A 197 -5.03 -12.69 9.05
N ALA A 198 -4.61 -13.11 7.86
CA ALA A 198 -3.37 -12.70 7.23
C ALA A 198 -3.36 -11.20 6.92
N ALA A 199 -4.45 -10.65 6.37
CA ALA A 199 -4.59 -9.22 6.11
C ALA A 199 -4.53 -8.40 7.41
N LEU A 200 -5.15 -8.87 8.50
CA LEU A 200 -5.09 -8.23 9.82
C LEU A 200 -3.71 -8.38 10.49
N ALA A 201 -2.93 -9.39 10.12
CA ALA A 201 -1.57 -9.56 10.63
C ALA A 201 -0.64 -8.41 10.23
N TRP A 202 -0.88 -7.73 9.10
CA TRP A 202 -0.18 -6.49 8.73
C TRP A 202 -0.30 -5.41 9.79
N TYR A 203 -1.51 -5.21 10.31
CA TYR A 203 -1.77 -4.26 11.39
C TYR A 203 -1.12 -4.71 12.69
N ARG A 204 -1.30 -5.95 13.08
CA ARG A 204 -0.80 -6.53 14.34
C ARG A 204 0.72 -6.56 14.43
N ALA A 205 1.40 -6.81 13.31
CA ALA A 205 2.86 -6.84 13.26
C ALA A 205 3.51 -5.45 13.27
N ASN A 206 2.81 -4.41 12.75
CA ASN A 206 3.44 -3.12 12.47
C ASN A 206 2.88 -1.94 13.26
N ILE A 207 1.71 -2.10 13.88
CA ILE A 207 1.12 -1.06 14.74
C ILE A 207 1.20 -1.53 16.19
N PRO A 208 1.93 -0.80 17.06
CA PRO A 208 2.03 -1.17 18.46
C PRO A 208 0.65 -1.09 19.11
N PHE A 209 0.24 -2.17 19.78
CA PHE A 209 -0.96 -2.16 20.60
C PHE A 209 -0.81 -1.10 21.70
N PRO A 210 -1.84 -0.26 21.99
CA PRO A 210 -1.79 0.66 23.10
C PRO A 210 -1.61 -0.11 24.42
N ARG A 211 -0.38 -0.23 24.88
CA ARG A 211 -0.10 -0.80 26.19
C ARG A 211 -0.24 0.29 27.24
N PRO A 212 -0.78 0.00 28.44
CA PRO A 212 -0.66 0.89 29.57
C PRO A 212 0.81 1.31 29.71
N ARG A 213 1.05 2.61 29.96
CA ARG A 213 2.41 3.15 30.11
C ARG A 213 3.08 2.49 31.31
N LEU A 214 3.85 1.43 31.08
CA LEU A 214 4.76 0.90 32.08
C LEU A 214 5.83 1.95 32.43
N PRO A 215 6.22 2.06 33.70
CA PRO A 215 7.29 2.95 34.12
C PRO A 215 8.55 2.71 33.27
N ARG A 216 9.31 3.80 33.01
CA ARG A 216 10.50 3.78 32.12
C ARG A 216 11.50 2.66 32.42
N ARG A 217 11.60 2.20 33.68
CA ARG A 217 12.48 1.11 34.14
C ARG A 217 12.15 -0.28 33.53
N PHE A 218 10.95 -0.48 32.97
CA PHE A 218 10.53 -1.72 32.31
C PHE A 218 10.44 -1.58 30.79
N ARG A 219 10.92 -0.48 30.21
CA ARG A 219 11.14 -0.34 28.78
C ARG A 219 12.47 -1.00 28.41
N ALA A 220 12.50 -2.32 28.49
CA ALA A 220 13.51 -3.07 27.79
C ALA A 220 13.39 -2.73 26.31
N GLU A 221 14.48 -2.21 25.76
CA GLU A 221 14.74 -2.07 24.31
C GLU A 221 13.58 -1.53 23.49
N ALA A 222 13.20 -0.28 23.74
CA ALA A 222 12.40 0.46 22.79
C ALA A 222 13.22 0.59 21.51
N SER A 223 12.85 -0.28 20.54
CA SER A 223 13.08 -0.09 19.12
C SER A 223 14.43 0.55 18.79
N THR A 224 15.42 -0.27 18.53
CA THR A 224 16.55 0.06 17.66
C THR A 224 16.06 0.24 16.22
N ARG A 225 15.05 1.09 16.03
CA ARG A 225 14.67 1.51 14.69
C ARG A 225 15.80 2.41 14.21
N PRO A 226 16.53 2.04 13.16
CA PRO A 226 17.54 2.94 12.61
C PRO A 226 16.89 4.30 12.34
N PRO A 227 17.65 5.41 12.48
CA PRO A 227 17.12 6.72 12.12
C PRO A 227 16.59 6.65 10.69
N ARG A 228 15.35 7.12 10.49
CA ARG A 228 14.72 7.13 9.18
C ARG A 228 15.55 8.01 8.27
N ARG A 229 15.98 7.46 7.14
CA ARG A 229 16.64 8.26 6.11
C ARG A 229 15.59 9.09 5.40
N PRO A 230 15.87 10.36 5.08
CA PRO A 230 14.98 11.13 4.24
C PRO A 230 14.90 10.51 2.85
N VAL A 231 13.72 10.62 2.21
CA VAL A 231 13.51 10.10 0.87
C VAL A 231 14.04 11.09 -0.16
N ALA A 232 15.05 10.67 -0.92
CA ALA A 232 15.76 11.54 -1.84
C ALA A 232 15.27 11.47 -3.29
N CYS A 233 14.57 10.41 -3.68
CA CYS A 233 13.99 10.31 -5.03
C CYS A 233 12.81 11.30 -5.20
N PRO A 234 12.42 11.64 -6.44
CA PRO A 234 11.20 12.38 -6.71
C PRO A 234 9.97 11.63 -6.15
N VAL A 235 9.10 12.36 -5.43
CA VAL A 235 7.90 11.79 -4.81
C VAL A 235 6.65 12.51 -5.27
N MET A 236 5.60 11.76 -5.64
CA MET A 236 4.26 12.28 -5.84
C MET A 236 3.31 11.72 -4.78
N GLY A 237 2.70 12.61 -4.00
CA GLY A 237 1.63 12.26 -3.07
C GLY A 237 0.26 12.55 -3.68
N VAL A 238 -0.61 11.54 -3.72
CA VAL A 238 -1.99 11.66 -4.25
C VAL A 238 -2.98 11.44 -3.11
N TRP A 239 -3.88 12.40 -2.89
CA TRP A 239 -4.93 12.29 -1.89
C TRP A 239 -6.29 12.69 -2.46
N SER A 240 -7.39 12.18 -1.89
CA SER A 240 -8.73 12.46 -2.36
C SER A 240 -9.65 12.99 -1.26
N THR A 241 -10.54 13.92 -1.64
CA THR A 241 -11.38 14.67 -0.69
C THR A 241 -12.45 13.82 -0.01
N GLY A 242 -12.82 12.68 -0.59
CA GLY A 242 -13.79 11.74 -0.02
C GLY A 242 -13.18 10.61 0.80
N ASP A 243 -11.87 10.62 1.09
CA ASP A 243 -11.24 9.59 1.91
C ASP A 243 -11.72 9.68 3.38
N PRO A 244 -12.43 8.64 3.89
CA PRO A 244 -12.95 8.66 5.26
C PRO A 244 -11.90 8.26 6.31
N PHE A 245 -10.76 7.72 5.91
CA PHE A 245 -9.75 7.13 6.79
C PHE A 245 -8.53 8.02 6.99
N LEU A 246 -8.22 8.84 5.99
CA LEU A 246 -6.97 9.58 5.90
C LEU A 246 -7.21 11.04 5.56
N THR A 247 -6.64 11.91 6.36
CA THR A 247 -6.78 13.36 6.20
C THR A 247 -5.75 13.91 5.22
N GLU A 248 -6.07 14.99 4.51
CA GLU A 248 -5.14 15.69 3.62
C GLU A 248 -3.84 16.07 4.33
N ARG A 249 -3.94 16.50 5.59
CA ARG A 249 -2.79 16.95 6.40
C ARG A 249 -1.68 15.91 6.54
N GLN A 250 -2.03 14.61 6.60
CA GLN A 250 -1.01 13.57 6.68
C GLN A 250 -0.29 13.37 5.34
N MET A 251 -0.96 13.63 4.22
CA MET A 251 -0.35 13.58 2.90
C MET A 251 0.56 14.79 2.67
N THR A 252 0.04 15.99 2.82
CA THR A 252 0.82 17.22 2.61
C THR A 252 2.01 17.37 3.56
N GLY A 253 1.83 16.95 4.83
CA GLY A 253 2.93 16.92 5.81
C GLY A 253 4.04 15.90 5.51
N SER A 254 3.85 15.05 4.49
CA SER A 254 4.90 14.13 4.03
C SER A 254 6.04 14.83 3.31
N ALA A 255 5.82 16.03 2.80
CA ALA A 255 6.86 16.87 2.22
C ALA A 255 8.06 17.07 3.18
N ASP A 256 7.81 17.14 4.49
CA ASP A 256 8.86 17.34 5.52
C ASP A 256 9.91 16.21 5.59
N VAL A 257 9.64 15.05 5.01
CA VAL A 257 10.54 13.88 5.03
C VAL A 257 11.16 13.60 3.66
N VAL A 258 10.81 14.37 2.66
CA VAL A 258 11.32 14.27 1.29
C VAL A 258 12.38 15.33 1.08
N THR A 259 13.57 14.96 0.66
CA THR A 259 14.65 15.87 0.29
C THR A 259 14.77 16.02 -1.23
N GLY A 260 14.17 15.11 -1.99
CA GLY A 260 14.03 15.22 -3.44
C GLY A 260 12.82 16.09 -3.85
N PRO A 261 12.52 16.16 -5.14
CA PRO A 261 11.33 16.86 -5.63
C PRO A 261 10.04 16.28 -5.04
N TRP A 262 9.17 17.15 -4.53
CA TRP A 262 7.85 16.78 -4.01
C TRP A 262 6.75 17.36 -4.87
N ARG A 263 5.82 16.50 -5.33
CA ARG A 263 4.60 16.90 -6.04
C ARG A 263 3.38 16.43 -5.25
N TYR A 264 2.41 17.30 -5.04
CA TYR A 264 1.15 16.95 -4.40
C TYR A 264 0.00 17.07 -5.38
N GLU A 265 -0.84 16.02 -5.45
CA GLU A 265 -2.03 15.97 -6.28
C GLU A 265 -3.27 15.69 -5.43
N ARG A 266 -4.26 16.56 -5.58
CA ARG A 266 -5.57 16.39 -4.95
C ARG A 266 -6.57 15.95 -5.99
N ILE A 267 -7.35 14.91 -5.64
CA ILE A 267 -8.44 14.40 -6.48
C ILE A 267 -9.76 14.66 -5.76
N ASP A 268 -10.63 15.47 -6.36
CA ASP A 268 -11.93 15.77 -5.79
C ASP A 268 -12.95 14.68 -6.16
N GLY A 269 -13.85 14.37 -5.22
CA GLY A 269 -14.99 13.46 -5.43
C GLY A 269 -14.69 11.97 -5.34
N ALA A 270 -13.43 11.54 -5.34
CA ALA A 270 -13.07 10.15 -5.08
C ALA A 270 -12.97 9.89 -3.57
N GLY A 271 -13.20 8.63 -3.15
CA GLY A 271 -12.97 8.16 -1.79
C GLY A 271 -11.58 7.56 -1.64
N HIS A 272 -11.44 6.60 -0.71
CA HIS A 272 -10.16 5.97 -0.40
C HIS A 272 -9.55 5.19 -1.58
N TRP A 273 -10.38 4.49 -2.35
CA TRP A 273 -9.93 3.63 -3.47
C TRP A 273 -9.72 4.42 -4.76
N VAL A 274 -8.87 5.42 -4.71
CA VAL A 274 -8.50 6.27 -5.86
C VAL A 274 -8.16 5.47 -7.12
N PRO A 275 -7.40 4.34 -7.06
CA PRO A 275 -7.08 3.54 -8.24
C PRO A 275 -8.28 3.04 -9.03
N VAL A 276 -9.43 2.88 -8.37
CA VAL A 276 -10.69 2.43 -8.99
C VAL A 276 -11.64 3.61 -9.19
N GLN A 277 -11.83 4.45 -8.18
CA GLN A 277 -12.83 5.52 -8.16
C GLN A 277 -12.48 6.71 -9.05
N ALA A 278 -11.19 6.93 -9.29
CA ALA A 278 -10.66 7.95 -10.19
C ALA A 278 -9.59 7.36 -11.13
N ALA A 279 -9.85 6.14 -11.64
CA ALA A 279 -8.87 5.35 -12.39
C ALA A 279 -8.20 6.12 -13.52
N GLY A 280 -8.98 6.77 -14.40
CA GLY A 280 -8.46 7.54 -15.52
C GLY A 280 -7.60 8.73 -15.09
N ARG A 281 -8.01 9.46 -14.03
CA ARG A 281 -7.23 10.59 -13.50
C ARG A 281 -5.92 10.12 -12.90
N LEU A 282 -5.93 9.06 -12.10
CA LEU A 282 -4.73 8.49 -11.50
C LEU A 282 -3.78 7.96 -12.58
N SER A 283 -4.30 7.23 -13.57
CA SER A 283 -3.48 6.71 -14.69
C SER A 283 -2.77 7.83 -15.43
N ALA A 284 -3.48 8.93 -15.74
CA ALA A 284 -2.88 10.10 -16.40
C ALA A 284 -1.77 10.74 -15.54
N LEU A 285 -1.99 10.90 -14.23
CA LEU A 285 -0.99 11.42 -13.30
C LEU A 285 0.25 10.52 -13.21
N LEU A 286 0.07 9.20 -13.20
CA LEU A 286 1.17 8.24 -13.18
C LEU A 286 2.00 8.34 -14.47
N VAL A 287 1.35 8.29 -15.62
CA VAL A 287 2.04 8.39 -16.92
C VAL A 287 2.82 9.71 -17.02
N ASP A 288 2.22 10.84 -16.65
CA ASP A 288 2.87 12.13 -16.65
C ASP A 288 4.08 12.20 -15.71
N PHE A 289 3.90 11.75 -14.45
CA PHE A 289 4.97 11.79 -13.45
C PHE A 289 6.12 10.85 -13.77
N LEU A 290 5.85 9.69 -14.38
CA LEU A 290 6.87 8.71 -14.73
C LEU A 290 7.60 9.03 -16.03
N ALA A 291 6.97 9.76 -16.95
CA ALA A 291 7.61 10.23 -18.19
C ALA A 291 8.56 11.42 -17.99
N ALA A 292 8.41 12.21 -16.90
CA ALA A 292 9.23 13.36 -16.64
C ALA A 292 10.71 12.96 -16.51
N SER A 293 11.59 13.54 -17.33
CA SER A 293 13.04 13.33 -17.22
C SER A 293 13.54 13.79 -15.85
N THR A 294 14.42 13.04 -15.21
CA THR A 294 15.22 13.54 -14.08
C THR A 294 16.22 14.51 -14.66
N GLY A 295 15.90 15.83 -14.61
CA GLY A 295 16.85 16.88 -14.95
C GLY A 295 18.01 16.94 -13.99
#